data_1b702c0f982234cffcd8e819991aa3fa
#
_entry.id   1b702c0f982234cffcd8e819991aa3fa
#
_cell.length_a   1.000
_cell.length_b   1.000
_cell.length_c   1.000
_cell.angle_alpha   90.00
_cell.angle_beta   90.00
_cell.angle_gamma   90.00
#
_symmetry.space_group_name_H-M   'P 1'
#
loop_
_entity.id
_entity.type
_entity.pdbx_description
1 polymer ?
#
loop_
_entity_poly.entity_id
_entity_poly.type
_entity_poly.pdbx_seq_one_letter_code
_entity_poly.pdbx_strand_id
1 'polypeptide(L)'
;MDSMFNTPQEVVQANMNGAVKKATTSKKKVFFMGIMAGVCIALGTQSNNVAMHDIANVGLARLVAGCVFPVGLMMIVFIGGELFTGDCMMTMACIKKKISVAALIRTLVIVYIGNMVGAVALAYLVYLSGQYNYTSGALGAFTIKVALGKVSLSFLPALISGILCNILVCAAVLMASTAKDIAGKSLAIFFPIMAFVVSGFEHCVANMYYIPAGIFASMNPDYVAKAKELYGITGSQIAALNWGNFFTVNLLPVTIGNIIGGGFIIGGLFFYLHGKNCK
;
A
#
# COMPACT_ATOMS: atom_id res chain seq x y z
N MET A 1 -0.85 -14.88 35.25
CA MET A 1 -1.54 -13.86 34.40
C MET A 1 -0.95 -13.96 33.02
N ASP A 2 -1.76 -14.25 32.02
CA ASP A 2 -1.30 -14.20 30.62
C ASP A 2 -0.89 -12.77 30.28
N SER A 3 0.26 -12.64 29.63
CA SER A 3 0.77 -11.32 29.21
C SER A 3 -0.28 -10.63 28.31
N MET A 4 -0.54 -9.35 28.55
CA MET A 4 -1.48 -8.53 27.78
C MET A 4 -0.98 -8.24 26.35
N PHE A 5 0.27 -8.52 26.04
CA PHE A 5 0.87 -8.32 24.72
C PHE A 5 1.89 -9.44 24.42
N ASN A 6 2.19 -9.63 23.14
CA ASN A 6 3.25 -10.53 22.67
C ASN A 6 4.61 -9.82 22.73
N THR A 7 5.64 -10.52 23.21
CA THR A 7 7.01 -10.04 23.18
C THR A 7 7.56 -9.94 21.75
N PRO A 8 8.60 -9.15 21.48
CA PRO A 8 9.21 -9.09 20.16
C PRO A 8 9.62 -10.45 19.60
N GLN A 9 10.09 -11.36 20.43
CA GLN A 9 10.45 -12.72 20.03
C GLN A 9 9.22 -13.53 19.60
N GLU A 10 8.11 -13.46 20.35
CA GLU A 10 6.84 -14.10 19.97
C GLU A 10 6.28 -13.53 18.68
N VAL A 11 6.42 -12.21 18.45
CA VAL A 11 6.02 -11.56 17.19
C VAL A 11 6.84 -12.09 16.02
N VAL A 12 8.17 -12.24 16.13
CA VAL A 12 9.00 -12.86 15.09
C VAL A 12 8.55 -14.29 14.81
N GLN A 13 8.34 -15.08 15.87
CA GLN A 13 7.90 -16.48 15.74
C GLN A 13 6.54 -16.56 15.03
N ALA A 14 5.59 -15.71 15.40
CA ALA A 14 4.27 -15.66 14.77
C ALA A 14 4.34 -15.28 13.28
N ASN A 15 5.18 -14.28 12.95
CA ASN A 15 5.41 -13.87 11.55
C ASN A 15 6.05 -15.00 10.72
N MET A 16 7.06 -15.70 11.26
CA MET A 16 7.67 -16.86 10.57
C MET A 16 6.66 -17.98 10.35
N ASN A 17 5.84 -18.31 11.35
CA ASN A 17 4.79 -19.33 11.23
C ASN A 17 3.74 -18.92 10.17
N GLY A 18 3.35 -17.64 10.16
CA GLY A 18 2.50 -17.06 9.12
C GLY A 18 3.11 -17.18 7.73
N ALA A 19 4.41 -16.91 7.58
CA ALA A 19 5.12 -17.05 6.32
C ALA A 19 5.14 -18.49 5.79
N VAL A 20 5.34 -19.49 6.67
CA VAL A 20 5.26 -20.91 6.31
C VAL A 20 3.85 -21.25 5.82
N LYS A 21 2.81 -20.81 6.55
CA LYS A 21 1.41 -21.01 6.15
C LYS A 21 1.12 -20.42 4.78
N LYS A 22 1.56 -19.19 4.51
CA LYS A 22 1.39 -18.51 3.21
C LYS A 22 2.10 -19.29 2.09
N ALA A 23 3.35 -19.70 2.32
CA ALA A 23 4.15 -20.46 1.34
C ALA A 23 3.55 -21.83 1.01
N THR A 24 2.79 -22.44 1.91
CA THR A 24 2.14 -23.77 1.72
C THR A 24 0.68 -23.68 1.28
N THR A 25 0.07 -22.50 1.38
CA THR A 25 -1.32 -22.27 0.92
C THR A 25 -1.42 -22.40 -0.60
N SER A 26 -2.55 -22.90 -1.10
CA SER A 26 -2.77 -23.04 -2.55
C SER A 26 -2.63 -21.70 -3.27
N LYS A 27 -1.98 -21.68 -4.43
CA LYS A 27 -1.74 -20.48 -5.25
C LYS A 27 -3.03 -19.71 -5.53
N LYS A 28 -4.11 -20.45 -5.86
CA LYS A 28 -5.45 -19.87 -6.11
C LYS A 28 -5.97 -19.10 -4.90
N LYS A 29 -5.87 -19.68 -3.69
CA LYS A 29 -6.33 -19.02 -2.47
C LYS A 29 -5.51 -17.77 -2.16
N VAL A 30 -4.18 -17.84 -2.26
CA VAL A 30 -3.27 -16.69 -2.06
C VAL A 30 -3.59 -15.57 -3.06
N PHE A 31 -3.87 -15.90 -4.31
CA PHE A 31 -4.24 -14.92 -5.34
C PHE A 31 -5.53 -14.17 -4.99
N PHE A 32 -6.59 -14.89 -4.58
CA PHE A 32 -7.85 -14.24 -4.18
C PHE A 32 -7.71 -13.42 -2.89
N MET A 33 -6.91 -13.88 -1.93
CA MET A 33 -6.57 -13.07 -0.74
C MET A 33 -5.80 -11.81 -1.13
N GLY A 34 -4.95 -11.89 -2.15
CA GLY A 34 -4.29 -10.74 -2.76
C GLY A 34 -5.27 -9.76 -3.42
N ILE A 35 -6.23 -10.26 -4.21
CA ILE A 35 -7.28 -9.39 -4.80
C ILE A 35 -8.03 -8.64 -3.70
N MET A 36 -8.46 -9.34 -2.66
CA MET A 36 -9.17 -8.73 -1.53
C MET A 36 -8.32 -7.63 -0.85
N ALA A 37 -7.04 -7.89 -0.62
CA ALA A 37 -6.15 -6.89 -0.03
C ALA A 37 -5.94 -5.67 -0.95
N GLY A 38 -5.82 -5.89 -2.26
CA GLY A 38 -5.76 -4.82 -3.26
C GLY A 38 -7.00 -3.93 -3.21
N VAL A 39 -8.20 -4.52 -3.13
CA VAL A 39 -9.46 -3.80 -2.96
C VAL A 39 -9.48 -3.00 -1.65
N CYS A 40 -9.05 -3.60 -0.53
CA CYS A 40 -9.02 -2.92 0.77
C CYS A 40 -8.09 -1.68 0.76
N ILE A 41 -6.88 -1.81 0.23
CA ILE A 41 -5.96 -0.66 0.09
C ILE A 41 -6.56 0.39 -0.85
N ALA A 42 -7.14 -0.04 -1.96
CA ALA A 42 -7.76 0.87 -2.92
C ALA A 42 -8.95 1.65 -2.32
N LEU A 43 -9.78 1.02 -1.46
CA LEU A 43 -10.84 1.71 -0.71
C LEU A 43 -10.26 2.77 0.24
N GLY A 44 -9.23 2.43 1.01
CA GLY A 44 -8.54 3.40 1.86
C GLY A 44 -7.94 4.55 1.05
N THR A 45 -7.38 4.24 -0.12
CA THR A 45 -6.79 5.21 -1.07
C THR A 45 -7.85 6.15 -1.66
N GLN A 46 -9.00 5.62 -2.07
CA GLN A 46 -10.10 6.45 -2.59
C GLN A 46 -10.72 7.32 -1.50
N SER A 47 -10.93 6.75 -0.32
CA SER A 47 -11.44 7.53 0.83
C SER A 47 -10.52 8.71 1.16
N ASN A 48 -9.20 8.50 1.07
CA ASN A 48 -8.19 9.54 1.20
C ASN A 48 -8.38 10.63 0.12
N ASN A 49 -8.48 10.26 -1.17
CA ASN A 49 -8.70 11.23 -2.25
C ASN A 49 -9.97 12.06 -2.02
N VAL A 50 -11.08 11.39 -1.66
CA VAL A 50 -12.33 12.08 -1.36
C VAL A 50 -12.19 13.02 -0.17
N ALA A 51 -11.51 12.60 0.89
CA ALA A 51 -11.38 13.39 2.11
C ALA A 51 -10.54 14.66 1.93
N MET A 52 -9.53 14.63 1.05
CA MET A 52 -8.56 15.72 0.93
C MET A 52 -8.72 16.61 -0.30
N HIS A 53 -9.56 16.24 -1.31
CA HIS A 53 -9.56 16.89 -2.62
C HIS A 53 -9.90 18.37 -2.64
N ASP A 54 -10.65 18.86 -1.66
CA ASP A 54 -11.10 20.26 -1.57
C ASP A 54 -10.54 20.99 -0.32
N ILE A 55 -9.50 20.46 0.30
CA ILE A 55 -8.83 21.08 1.44
C ILE A 55 -7.63 21.89 0.94
N ALA A 56 -7.72 23.23 0.98
CA ALA A 56 -6.67 24.12 0.50
C ALA A 56 -5.39 24.07 1.35
N ASN A 57 -5.52 23.90 2.68
CA ASN A 57 -4.37 23.80 3.57
C ASN A 57 -3.71 22.40 3.43
N VAL A 58 -2.50 22.38 2.89
CA VAL A 58 -1.76 21.12 2.59
C VAL A 58 -1.51 20.28 3.85
N GLY A 59 -1.17 20.89 4.98
CA GLY A 59 -0.94 20.18 6.24
C GLY A 59 -2.22 19.51 6.74
N LEU A 60 -3.33 20.24 6.72
CA LEU A 60 -4.64 19.70 7.10
C LEU A 60 -5.10 18.60 6.14
N ALA A 61 -4.96 18.81 4.82
CA ALA A 61 -5.30 17.81 3.82
C ALA A 61 -4.55 16.50 4.07
N ARG A 62 -3.23 16.56 4.30
CA ARG A 62 -2.42 15.39 4.61
C ARG A 62 -2.78 14.72 5.92
N LEU A 63 -3.08 15.51 6.97
CA LEU A 63 -3.53 14.97 8.26
C LEU A 63 -4.85 14.21 8.11
N VAL A 64 -5.84 14.79 7.44
CA VAL A 64 -7.14 14.14 7.18
C VAL A 64 -6.93 12.87 6.36
N ALA A 65 -6.12 12.92 5.30
CA ALA A 65 -5.74 11.76 4.51
C ALA A 65 -5.14 10.64 5.36
N GLY A 66 -4.19 11.00 6.25
CA GLY A 66 -3.56 10.07 7.18
C GLY A 66 -4.52 9.46 8.19
N CYS A 67 -5.56 10.17 8.60
CA CYS A 67 -6.59 9.64 9.50
C CYS A 67 -7.52 8.64 8.81
N VAL A 68 -7.77 8.78 7.51
CA VAL A 68 -8.73 7.94 6.77
C VAL A 68 -8.08 6.68 6.18
N PHE A 69 -6.89 6.82 5.60
CA PHE A 69 -6.22 5.73 4.87
C PHE A 69 -5.97 4.44 5.68
N PRO A 70 -5.67 4.48 7.02
CA PRO A 70 -5.37 3.27 7.80
C PRO A 70 -6.46 2.20 7.76
N VAL A 71 -7.72 2.57 7.47
CA VAL A 71 -8.83 1.62 7.32
C VAL A 71 -8.50 0.50 6.32
N GLY A 72 -7.73 0.79 5.27
CA GLY A 72 -7.33 -0.19 4.28
C GLY A 72 -6.51 -1.33 4.88
N LEU A 73 -5.49 -1.03 5.69
CA LEU A 73 -4.69 -2.06 6.36
C LEU A 73 -5.46 -2.74 7.49
N MET A 74 -6.31 -2.00 8.22
CA MET A 74 -7.17 -2.60 9.25
C MET A 74 -8.08 -3.68 8.66
N MET A 75 -8.75 -3.40 7.54
CA MET A 75 -9.57 -4.40 6.85
C MET A 75 -8.74 -5.64 6.48
N ILE A 76 -7.55 -5.48 5.93
CA ILE A 76 -6.68 -6.60 5.55
C ILE A 76 -6.36 -7.47 6.76
N VAL A 77 -5.95 -6.86 7.87
CA VAL A 77 -5.54 -7.58 9.08
C VAL A 77 -6.71 -8.32 9.73
N PHE A 78 -7.90 -7.71 9.75
CA PHE A 78 -9.07 -8.31 10.42
C PHE A 78 -9.83 -9.32 9.56
N ILE A 79 -9.88 -9.15 8.26
CA ILE A 79 -10.60 -10.07 7.36
C ILE A 79 -9.69 -11.08 6.64
N GLY A 80 -8.36 -10.96 6.78
CA GLY A 80 -7.41 -11.98 6.34
C GLY A 80 -6.97 -11.86 4.88
N GLY A 81 -6.66 -10.66 4.40
CA GLY A 81 -6.04 -10.44 3.08
C GLY A 81 -4.53 -10.67 3.08
N GLU A 82 -3.95 -10.84 1.89
CA GLU A 82 -2.49 -10.91 1.69
C GLU A 82 -2.01 -9.65 0.98
N LEU A 83 -1.16 -8.88 1.66
CA LEU A 83 -0.63 -7.61 1.16
C LEU A 83 0.86 -7.73 0.88
N PHE A 84 1.25 -7.46 -0.37
CA PHE A 84 2.63 -7.58 -0.85
C PHE A 84 3.66 -6.91 0.06
N THR A 85 3.39 -5.69 0.50
CA THR A 85 4.32 -4.92 1.33
C THR A 85 4.54 -5.55 2.71
N GLY A 86 3.49 -6.06 3.36
CA GLY A 86 3.60 -6.82 4.59
C GLY A 86 4.26 -8.19 4.40
N ASP A 87 4.00 -8.83 3.27
CA ASP A 87 4.55 -10.14 2.92
C ASP A 87 6.06 -10.10 2.62
N CYS A 88 6.63 -8.92 2.36
CA CYS A 88 8.09 -8.75 2.29
C CYS A 88 8.80 -9.28 3.55
N MET A 89 8.15 -9.23 4.73
CA MET A 89 8.70 -9.78 5.97
C MET A 89 8.78 -11.32 6.01
N MET A 90 8.24 -12.04 5.03
CA MET A 90 8.49 -13.48 4.88
C MET A 90 9.98 -13.81 4.75
N THR A 91 10.83 -12.83 4.44
CA THR A 91 12.29 -12.93 4.50
C THR A 91 12.79 -13.48 5.84
N MET A 92 12.14 -13.18 6.98
CA MET A 92 12.50 -13.75 8.28
C MET A 92 12.46 -15.29 8.28
N ALA A 93 11.40 -15.88 7.72
CA ALA A 93 11.29 -17.33 7.60
C ALA A 93 12.29 -17.91 6.57
N CYS A 94 12.64 -17.13 5.55
CA CYS A 94 13.66 -17.53 4.57
C CYS A 94 15.07 -17.53 5.20
N ILE A 95 15.41 -16.52 5.99
CA ILE A 95 16.69 -16.45 6.74
C ILE A 95 16.78 -17.63 7.71
N LYS A 96 15.70 -17.99 8.40
CA LYS A 96 15.65 -19.18 9.30
C LYS A 96 15.56 -20.51 8.53
N LYS A 97 15.57 -20.50 7.19
CA LYS A 97 15.43 -21.67 6.31
C LYS A 97 14.13 -22.47 6.50
N LYS A 98 13.07 -21.84 7.01
CA LYS A 98 11.74 -22.46 7.13
C LYS A 98 10.97 -22.48 5.79
N ILE A 99 11.31 -21.59 4.88
CA ILE A 99 10.81 -21.55 3.50
C ILE A 99 12.00 -21.34 2.56
N SER A 100 11.88 -21.82 1.33
CA SER A 100 12.89 -21.56 0.29
C SER A 100 12.73 -20.17 -0.32
N VAL A 101 13.80 -19.61 -0.90
CA VAL A 101 13.76 -18.35 -1.65
C VAL A 101 12.76 -18.45 -2.80
N ALA A 102 12.70 -19.59 -3.48
CA ALA A 102 11.73 -19.80 -4.56
C ALA A 102 10.27 -19.75 -4.06
N ALA A 103 9.98 -20.26 -2.86
CA ALA A 103 8.64 -20.16 -2.26
C ALA A 103 8.31 -18.72 -1.86
N LEU A 104 9.28 -17.97 -1.33
CA LEU A 104 9.15 -16.54 -1.03
C LEU A 104 8.79 -15.76 -2.30
N ILE A 105 9.63 -15.85 -3.34
CA ILE A 105 9.42 -15.10 -4.60
C ILE A 105 8.08 -15.47 -5.24
N ARG A 106 7.77 -16.76 -5.30
CA ARG A 106 6.49 -17.24 -5.85
C ARG A 106 5.30 -16.61 -5.12
N THR A 107 5.32 -16.60 -3.79
CA THR A 107 4.23 -16.05 -2.99
C THR A 107 4.10 -14.55 -3.21
N LEU A 108 5.21 -13.81 -3.15
CA LEU A 108 5.23 -12.37 -3.40
C LEU A 108 4.70 -12.00 -4.79
N VAL A 109 5.08 -12.74 -5.83
CA VAL A 109 4.59 -12.50 -7.21
C VAL A 109 3.08 -12.73 -7.31
N ILE A 110 2.56 -13.82 -6.73
CA ILE A 110 1.12 -14.13 -6.76
C ILE A 110 0.32 -13.05 -6.02
N VAL A 111 0.78 -12.65 -4.83
CA VAL A 111 0.14 -11.60 -4.02
C VAL A 111 0.19 -10.25 -4.76
N TYR A 112 1.34 -9.89 -5.34
CA TYR A 112 1.51 -8.65 -6.09
C TYR A 112 0.53 -8.53 -7.25
N ILE A 113 0.40 -9.60 -8.05
CA ILE A 113 -0.56 -9.64 -9.17
C ILE A 113 -2.00 -9.58 -8.63
N GLY A 114 -2.32 -10.29 -7.55
CA GLY A 114 -3.62 -10.21 -6.90
C GLY A 114 -3.95 -8.80 -6.42
N ASN A 115 -3.01 -8.16 -5.72
CA ASN A 115 -3.19 -6.77 -5.27
C ASN A 115 -3.43 -5.81 -6.45
N MET A 116 -2.69 -5.98 -7.54
CA MET A 116 -2.87 -5.17 -8.75
C MET A 116 -4.25 -5.36 -9.37
N VAL A 117 -4.70 -6.59 -9.54
CA VAL A 117 -6.04 -6.88 -10.08
C VAL A 117 -7.13 -6.24 -9.23
N GLY A 118 -7.05 -6.39 -7.89
CA GLY A 118 -8.03 -5.80 -6.98
C GLY A 118 -8.04 -4.27 -7.02
N ALA A 119 -6.86 -3.65 -6.99
CA ALA A 119 -6.74 -2.19 -6.98
C ALA A 119 -7.19 -1.55 -8.32
N VAL A 120 -6.77 -2.11 -9.45
CA VAL A 120 -7.18 -1.61 -10.79
C VAL A 120 -8.67 -1.81 -11.02
N ALA A 121 -9.22 -2.97 -10.63
CA ALA A 121 -10.65 -3.23 -10.75
C ALA A 121 -11.48 -2.21 -9.94
N LEU A 122 -11.06 -1.92 -8.70
CA LEU A 122 -11.74 -0.90 -7.89
C LEU A 122 -11.60 0.50 -8.49
N ALA A 123 -10.43 0.87 -9.03
CA ALA A 123 -10.25 2.16 -9.69
C ALA A 123 -11.23 2.34 -10.85
N TYR A 124 -11.44 1.28 -11.63
CA TYR A 124 -12.42 1.30 -12.73
C TYR A 124 -13.87 1.36 -12.23
N LEU A 125 -14.22 0.61 -11.18
CA LEU A 125 -15.55 0.66 -10.58
C LEU A 125 -15.88 2.04 -9.99
N VAL A 126 -14.91 2.69 -9.34
CA VAL A 126 -15.07 4.07 -8.83
C VAL A 126 -15.29 5.05 -9.98
N TYR A 127 -14.56 4.92 -11.09
CA TYR A 127 -14.80 5.72 -12.30
C TYR A 127 -16.23 5.54 -12.81
N LEU A 128 -16.69 4.29 -12.94
CA LEU A 128 -18.04 3.97 -13.41
C LEU A 128 -19.15 4.42 -12.45
N SER A 129 -18.87 4.51 -11.16
CA SER A 129 -19.86 4.95 -10.15
C SER A 129 -20.26 6.42 -10.28
N GLY A 130 -19.53 7.21 -11.08
CA GLY A 130 -19.74 8.64 -11.20
C GLY A 130 -19.24 9.46 -10.00
N GLN A 131 -18.55 8.86 -9.04
CA GLN A 131 -18.08 9.56 -7.83
C GLN A 131 -17.13 10.74 -8.16
N TYR A 132 -16.41 10.67 -9.27
CA TYR A 132 -15.52 11.76 -9.71
C TYR A 132 -16.23 13.07 -10.05
N ASN A 133 -17.57 13.05 -10.16
CA ASN A 133 -18.39 14.27 -10.32
C ASN A 133 -18.52 15.08 -9.02
N TYR A 134 -18.09 14.57 -7.88
CA TYR A 134 -18.13 15.33 -6.62
C TYR A 134 -17.44 16.68 -6.77
N THR A 135 -18.04 17.69 -6.14
CA THR A 135 -17.59 19.09 -6.20
C THR A 135 -17.46 19.56 -7.67
N SER A 136 -18.52 19.30 -8.46
CA SER A 136 -18.59 19.68 -9.89
C SER A 136 -17.38 19.19 -10.70
N GLY A 137 -16.96 17.93 -10.50
CA GLY A 137 -15.83 17.30 -11.19
C GLY A 137 -14.45 17.61 -10.60
N ALA A 138 -14.37 18.36 -9.51
CA ALA A 138 -13.08 18.68 -8.87
C ALA A 138 -12.40 17.43 -8.29
N LEU A 139 -13.15 16.42 -7.82
CA LEU A 139 -12.56 15.15 -7.39
C LEU A 139 -11.89 14.40 -8.55
N GLY A 140 -12.50 14.39 -9.75
CA GLY A 140 -11.88 13.82 -10.95
C GLY A 140 -10.58 14.54 -11.33
N ALA A 141 -10.62 15.87 -11.34
CA ALA A 141 -9.43 16.71 -11.57
C ALA A 141 -8.32 16.47 -10.53
N PHE A 142 -8.68 16.35 -9.25
CA PHE A 142 -7.76 16.04 -8.17
C PHE A 142 -7.14 14.63 -8.33
N THR A 143 -7.93 13.64 -8.72
CA THR A 143 -7.45 12.28 -8.99
C THR A 143 -6.40 12.27 -10.10
N ILE A 144 -6.61 13.03 -11.18
CA ILE A 144 -5.61 13.25 -12.25
C ILE A 144 -4.35 13.88 -11.67
N LYS A 145 -4.46 14.96 -10.89
CA LYS A 145 -3.31 15.65 -10.27
C LYS A 145 -2.48 14.71 -9.39
N VAL A 146 -3.12 13.92 -8.54
CA VAL A 146 -2.43 12.96 -7.65
C VAL A 146 -1.67 11.92 -8.48
N ALA A 147 -2.31 11.33 -9.48
CA ALA A 147 -1.70 10.34 -10.34
C ALA A 147 -0.50 10.90 -11.12
N LEU A 148 -0.60 12.12 -11.64
CA LEU A 148 0.50 12.82 -12.30
C LEU A 148 1.70 13.02 -11.36
N GLY A 149 1.45 13.42 -10.11
CA GLY A 149 2.51 13.51 -9.10
C GLY A 149 3.28 12.21 -8.91
N LYS A 150 2.59 11.06 -9.01
CA LYS A 150 3.19 9.74 -8.89
C LYS A 150 4.08 9.35 -10.07
N VAL A 151 3.66 9.65 -11.30
CA VAL A 151 4.43 9.34 -12.51
C VAL A 151 5.48 10.42 -12.86
N SER A 152 5.56 11.49 -12.07
CA SER A 152 6.57 12.56 -12.25
C SER A 152 7.83 12.36 -11.39
N LEU A 153 7.84 11.37 -10.50
CA LEU A 153 9.00 11.09 -9.65
C LEU A 153 10.14 10.50 -10.47
N SER A 154 11.36 11.00 -10.24
CA SER A 154 12.55 10.33 -10.76
C SER A 154 12.86 9.05 -9.97
N PHE A 155 13.67 8.18 -10.56
CA PHE A 155 13.92 6.83 -10.04
C PHE A 155 14.37 6.82 -8.56
N LEU A 156 15.38 7.61 -8.21
CA LEU A 156 15.95 7.58 -6.86
C LEU A 156 15.00 8.11 -5.78
N PRO A 157 14.32 9.26 -5.93
CA PRO A 157 13.27 9.68 -5.01
C PRO A 157 12.14 8.66 -4.86
N ALA A 158 11.67 8.04 -5.93
CA ALA A 158 10.63 7.02 -5.88
C ALA A 158 11.11 5.78 -5.10
N LEU A 159 12.33 5.32 -5.34
CA LEU A 159 12.97 4.19 -4.63
C LEU A 159 13.08 4.48 -3.12
N ILE A 160 13.70 5.61 -2.74
CA ILE A 160 13.92 5.97 -1.33
C ILE A 160 12.59 6.17 -0.62
N SER A 161 11.64 6.85 -1.25
CA SER A 161 10.30 7.02 -0.71
C SER A 161 9.59 5.67 -0.51
N GLY A 162 9.81 4.71 -1.41
CA GLY A 162 9.34 3.33 -1.26
C GLY A 162 9.97 2.62 -0.05
N ILE A 163 11.27 2.79 0.18
CA ILE A 163 11.96 2.24 1.36
C ILE A 163 11.32 2.77 2.64
N LEU A 164 11.21 4.10 2.76
CA LEU A 164 10.66 4.76 3.95
C LEU A 164 9.21 4.37 4.22
N CYS A 165 8.41 4.24 3.17
CA CYS A 165 7.03 3.76 3.28
C CYS A 165 6.97 2.37 3.91
N ASN A 166 7.70 1.40 3.36
CA ASN A 166 7.54 0.02 3.81
C ASN A 166 8.23 -0.28 5.15
N ILE A 167 9.13 0.58 5.61
CA ILE A 167 9.57 0.58 7.01
C ILE A 167 8.34 0.80 7.93
N LEU A 168 7.52 1.82 7.66
CA LEU A 168 6.35 2.15 8.47
C LEU A 168 5.22 1.12 8.34
N VAL A 169 4.96 0.61 7.13
CA VAL A 169 3.94 -0.42 6.91
C VAL A 169 4.29 -1.72 7.63
N CYS A 170 5.53 -2.18 7.54
CA CYS A 170 5.98 -3.38 8.24
C CYS A 170 6.02 -3.15 9.76
N ALA A 171 6.42 -1.96 10.23
CA ALA A 171 6.33 -1.62 11.64
C ALA A 171 4.87 -1.69 12.14
N ALA A 172 3.89 -1.19 11.36
CA ALA A 172 2.47 -1.31 11.71
C ALA A 172 2.03 -2.77 11.86
N VAL A 173 2.44 -3.66 10.96
CA VAL A 173 2.11 -5.10 11.02
C VAL A 173 2.76 -5.77 12.24
N LEU A 174 4.02 -5.46 12.54
CA LEU A 174 4.70 -5.98 13.73
C LEU A 174 4.03 -5.47 15.01
N MET A 175 3.73 -4.16 15.10
CA MET A 175 3.01 -3.58 16.23
C MET A 175 1.61 -4.21 16.41
N ALA A 176 0.87 -4.41 15.33
CA ALA A 176 -0.43 -5.10 15.39
C ALA A 176 -0.29 -6.54 15.88
N SER A 177 0.84 -7.20 15.58
CA SER A 177 1.13 -8.56 16.06
C SER A 177 1.48 -8.61 17.55
N THR A 178 1.85 -7.48 18.17
CA THR A 178 2.05 -7.41 19.63
C THR A 178 0.72 -7.39 20.39
N ALA A 179 -0.31 -6.76 19.85
CA ALA A 179 -1.61 -6.63 20.51
C ALA A 179 -2.44 -7.92 20.40
N LYS A 180 -3.16 -8.26 21.47
CA LYS A 180 -4.03 -9.46 21.56
C LYS A 180 -5.51 -9.16 21.37
N ASP A 181 -5.89 -7.88 21.36
CA ASP A 181 -7.28 -7.43 21.19
C ASP A 181 -7.44 -6.57 19.93
N ILE A 182 -8.69 -6.38 19.49
CA ILE A 182 -9.01 -5.64 18.26
C ILE A 182 -8.69 -4.15 18.41
N ALA A 183 -8.97 -3.54 19.56
CA ALA A 183 -8.73 -2.11 19.76
C ALA A 183 -7.23 -1.79 19.75
N GLY A 184 -6.43 -2.58 20.49
CA GLY A 184 -4.98 -2.48 20.49
C GLY A 184 -4.38 -2.68 19.10
N LYS A 185 -4.86 -3.66 18.32
CA LYS A 185 -4.42 -3.86 16.92
C LYS A 185 -4.77 -2.66 16.04
N SER A 186 -5.98 -2.11 16.20
CA SER A 186 -6.42 -0.96 15.42
C SER A 186 -5.53 0.26 15.67
N LEU A 187 -5.24 0.58 16.93
CA LEU A 187 -4.34 1.67 17.29
C LEU A 187 -2.91 1.43 16.82
N ALA A 188 -2.41 0.20 16.94
CA ALA A 188 -1.08 -0.19 16.49
C ALA A 188 -0.90 -0.05 14.96
N ILE A 189 -1.97 -0.23 14.18
CA ILE A 189 -1.98 0.00 12.74
C ILE A 189 -2.11 1.50 12.44
N PHE A 190 -3.00 2.20 13.14
CA PHE A 190 -3.43 3.55 12.82
C PHE A 190 -2.24 4.51 12.74
N PHE A 191 -1.44 4.62 13.79
CA PHE A 191 -0.41 5.65 13.88
C PHE A 191 0.74 5.50 12.88
N PRO A 192 1.35 4.31 12.66
CA PRO A 192 2.41 4.18 11.65
C PRO A 192 1.89 4.37 10.23
N ILE A 193 0.65 3.91 9.93
CA ILE A 193 0.05 4.11 8.63
C ILE A 193 -0.31 5.58 8.40
N MET A 194 -0.86 6.26 9.41
CA MET A 194 -1.07 7.70 9.37
C MET A 194 0.25 8.45 9.08
N ALA A 195 1.34 8.07 9.77
CA ALA A 195 2.64 8.71 9.59
C ALA A 195 3.16 8.59 8.16
N PHE A 196 3.07 7.40 7.51
CA PHE A 196 3.54 7.25 6.15
C PHE A 196 2.69 8.05 5.14
N VAL A 197 1.37 8.12 5.36
CA VAL A 197 0.45 8.87 4.47
C VAL A 197 0.68 10.37 4.59
N VAL A 198 0.80 10.89 5.82
CA VAL A 198 1.11 12.31 6.09
C VAL A 198 2.44 12.69 5.46
N SER A 199 3.46 11.83 5.57
CA SER A 199 4.77 12.03 4.95
C SER A 199 4.75 11.95 3.42
N GLY A 200 3.71 11.35 2.83
CA GLY A 200 3.57 11.21 1.38
C GLY A 200 4.52 10.18 0.77
N PHE A 201 4.94 9.18 1.52
CA PHE A 201 5.81 8.11 1.04
C PHE A 201 5.10 7.19 0.03
N GLU A 202 5.88 6.49 -0.79
CA GLU A 202 5.38 5.73 -1.94
C GLU A 202 5.09 4.26 -1.59
N HIS A 203 3.83 3.87 -1.72
CA HIS A 203 3.35 2.51 -1.50
C HIS A 203 2.92 1.88 -2.83
N CYS A 204 3.61 0.83 -3.28
CA CYS A 204 3.35 0.24 -4.61
C CYS A 204 1.89 -0.18 -4.79
N VAL A 205 1.25 -0.81 -3.79
CA VAL A 205 -0.15 -1.27 -3.90
C VAL A 205 -1.13 -0.10 -3.88
N ALA A 206 -0.87 0.97 -3.12
CA ALA A 206 -1.68 2.19 -3.20
C ALA A 206 -1.54 2.86 -4.59
N ASN A 207 -0.33 2.83 -5.17
CA ASN A 207 -0.09 3.36 -6.51
C ASN A 207 -0.76 2.52 -7.61
N MET A 208 -1.00 1.22 -7.37
CA MET A 208 -1.85 0.38 -8.23
C MET A 208 -3.32 0.84 -8.27
N TYR A 209 -3.74 1.69 -7.34
CA TYR A 209 -5.01 2.40 -7.41
C TYR A 209 -4.84 3.82 -7.94
N TYR A 210 -3.97 4.65 -7.33
CA TYR A 210 -3.86 6.09 -7.65
C TYR A 210 -3.62 6.35 -9.13
N ILE A 211 -2.68 5.62 -9.75
CA ILE A 211 -2.29 5.91 -11.13
C ILE A 211 -3.35 5.41 -12.11
N PRO A 212 -3.85 4.16 -12.05
CA PRO A 212 -5.00 3.73 -12.87
C PRO A 212 -6.25 4.59 -12.69
N ALA A 213 -6.56 5.02 -11.46
CA ALA A 213 -7.67 5.93 -11.18
C ALA A 213 -7.53 7.26 -11.96
N GLY A 214 -6.32 7.84 -11.96
CA GLY A 214 -6.03 9.02 -12.76
C GLY A 214 -6.09 8.77 -14.27
N ILE A 215 -5.61 7.60 -14.75
CA ILE A 215 -5.72 7.20 -16.16
C ILE A 215 -7.20 7.12 -16.56
N PHE A 216 -8.06 6.46 -15.77
CA PHE A 216 -9.48 6.39 -16.04
C PHE A 216 -10.15 7.76 -15.96
N ALA A 217 -9.83 8.58 -14.94
CA ALA A 217 -10.36 9.94 -14.86
C ALA A 217 -9.97 10.80 -16.08
N SER A 218 -8.75 10.63 -16.61
CA SER A 218 -8.29 11.39 -17.79
C SER A 218 -8.98 11.00 -19.10
N MET A 219 -9.77 9.91 -19.11
CA MET A 219 -10.61 9.55 -20.26
C MET A 219 -11.84 10.47 -20.41
N ASN A 220 -12.21 11.18 -19.35
CA ASN A 220 -13.31 12.16 -19.39
C ASN A 220 -12.76 13.56 -19.66
N PRO A 221 -13.14 14.21 -20.81
CA PRO A 221 -12.68 15.54 -21.18
C PRO A 221 -13.00 16.63 -20.13
N ASP A 222 -14.13 16.51 -19.44
CA ASP A 222 -14.55 17.49 -18.44
C ASP A 222 -13.64 17.49 -17.23
N TYR A 223 -13.20 16.31 -16.75
CA TYR A 223 -12.23 16.22 -15.65
C TYR A 223 -10.86 16.72 -16.08
N VAL A 224 -10.46 16.49 -17.34
CA VAL A 224 -9.21 17.03 -17.89
C VAL A 224 -9.27 18.55 -18.00
N ALA A 225 -10.38 19.12 -18.49
CA ALA A 225 -10.59 20.57 -18.54
C ALA A 225 -10.53 21.17 -17.14
N LYS A 226 -11.19 20.54 -16.17
CA LYS A 226 -11.20 20.96 -14.77
C LYS A 226 -9.81 20.86 -14.12
N ALA A 227 -9.02 19.84 -14.46
CA ALA A 227 -7.65 19.68 -13.99
C ALA A 227 -6.73 20.79 -14.54
N LYS A 228 -6.91 21.18 -15.81
CA LYS A 228 -6.21 22.33 -16.40
C LYS A 228 -6.58 23.63 -15.70
N GLU A 229 -7.88 23.85 -15.45
CA GLU A 229 -8.41 25.05 -14.79
C GLU A 229 -7.86 25.17 -13.35
N LEU A 230 -8.01 24.13 -12.52
CA LEU A 230 -7.70 24.20 -11.09
C LEU A 230 -6.22 24.09 -10.77
N TYR A 231 -5.46 23.33 -11.58
CA TYR A 231 -4.08 22.96 -11.25
C TYR A 231 -3.04 23.35 -12.32
N GLY A 232 -3.44 24.02 -13.41
CA GLY A 232 -2.53 24.41 -14.48
C GLY A 232 -1.89 23.23 -15.23
N ILE A 233 -2.52 22.03 -15.20
CA ILE A 233 -1.99 20.81 -15.83
C ILE A 233 -1.97 20.98 -17.34
N THR A 234 -0.81 20.67 -17.96
CA THR A 234 -0.61 20.79 -19.41
C THR A 234 -1.01 19.53 -20.17
N GLY A 235 -1.22 19.65 -21.48
CA GLY A 235 -1.49 18.49 -22.35
C GLY A 235 -0.37 17.45 -22.35
N SER A 236 0.88 17.88 -22.29
CA SER A 236 2.05 16.99 -22.22
C SER A 236 2.09 16.20 -20.91
N GLN A 237 1.70 16.83 -19.78
CA GLN A 237 1.58 16.12 -18.51
C GLN A 237 0.47 15.06 -18.57
N ILE A 238 -0.70 15.37 -19.14
CA ILE A 238 -1.76 14.38 -19.33
C ILE A 238 -1.28 13.20 -20.17
N ALA A 239 -0.52 13.44 -21.26
CA ALA A 239 0.02 12.37 -22.08
C ALA A 239 1.03 11.48 -21.34
N ALA A 240 1.71 12.01 -20.31
CA ALA A 240 2.60 11.23 -19.45
C ALA A 240 1.84 10.29 -18.50
N LEU A 241 0.55 10.53 -18.26
CA LEU A 241 -0.30 9.65 -17.44
C LEU A 241 -0.80 8.49 -18.29
N ASN A 242 0.00 7.44 -18.37
CA ASN A 242 -0.26 6.27 -19.19
C ASN A 242 0.25 4.98 -18.50
N TRP A 243 -0.18 3.82 -19.02
CA TRP A 243 0.19 2.51 -18.48
C TRP A 243 1.70 2.24 -18.53
N GLY A 244 2.42 2.72 -19.54
CA GLY A 244 3.87 2.56 -19.65
C GLY A 244 4.58 3.21 -18.46
N ASN A 245 4.30 4.49 -18.20
CA ASN A 245 4.88 5.24 -17.08
C ASN A 245 4.40 4.70 -15.72
N PHE A 246 3.17 4.19 -15.62
CA PHE A 246 2.69 3.48 -14.43
C PHE A 246 3.65 2.36 -14.02
N PHE A 247 4.04 1.49 -14.96
CA PHE A 247 4.93 0.38 -14.66
C PHE A 247 6.39 0.79 -14.49
N THR A 248 6.92 1.60 -15.42
CA THR A 248 8.36 1.85 -15.53
C THR A 248 8.84 3.00 -14.65
N VAL A 249 8.06 4.09 -14.58
CA VAL A 249 8.47 5.30 -13.84
C VAL A 249 8.10 5.18 -12.35
N ASN A 250 6.96 4.57 -12.01
CA ASN A 250 6.52 4.49 -10.63
C ASN A 250 6.64 3.09 -10.03
N LEU A 251 5.91 2.08 -10.53
CA LEU A 251 5.86 0.78 -9.85
C LEU A 251 7.21 0.13 -9.71
N LEU A 252 8.06 0.17 -10.73
CA LEU A 252 9.37 -0.48 -10.68
C LEU A 252 10.24 0.05 -9.53
N PRO A 253 10.60 1.34 -9.44
CA PRO A 253 11.43 1.84 -8.34
C PRO A 253 10.74 1.73 -6.98
N VAL A 254 9.43 2.00 -6.89
CA VAL A 254 8.68 1.94 -5.63
C VAL A 254 8.61 0.50 -5.11
N THR A 255 8.37 -0.49 -5.97
CA THR A 255 8.33 -1.90 -5.58
C THR A 255 9.68 -2.38 -5.05
N ILE A 256 10.78 -2.03 -5.72
CA ILE A 256 12.13 -2.33 -5.25
C ILE A 256 12.37 -1.67 -3.88
N GLY A 257 12.00 -0.40 -3.73
CA GLY A 257 12.09 0.32 -2.45
C GLY A 257 11.29 -0.35 -1.35
N ASN A 258 10.04 -0.75 -1.63
CA ASN A 258 9.20 -1.44 -0.65
C ASN A 258 9.79 -2.81 -0.24
N ILE A 259 10.38 -3.59 -1.17
CA ILE A 259 11.07 -4.84 -0.85
C ILE A 259 12.26 -4.57 0.08
N ILE A 260 13.08 -3.57 -0.21
CA ILE A 260 14.24 -3.21 0.61
C ILE A 260 13.79 -2.80 2.01
N GLY A 261 12.83 -1.87 2.13
CA GLY A 261 12.33 -1.36 3.41
C GLY A 261 11.72 -2.45 4.29
N GLY A 262 10.81 -3.25 3.72
CA GLY A 262 10.08 -4.28 4.46
C GLY A 262 10.85 -5.58 4.63
N GLY A 263 11.50 -6.06 3.58
CA GLY A 263 12.15 -7.36 3.58
C GLY A 263 13.54 -7.34 4.22
N PHE A 264 14.38 -6.41 3.80
CA PHE A 264 15.76 -6.37 4.28
C PHE A 264 15.92 -5.52 5.54
N ILE A 265 15.38 -4.28 5.56
CA ILE A 265 15.56 -3.40 6.72
C ILE A 265 14.72 -3.91 7.89
N ILE A 266 13.39 -3.95 7.79
CA ILE A 266 12.57 -4.38 8.91
C ILE A 266 12.66 -5.88 9.14
N GLY A 267 12.42 -6.71 8.12
CA GLY A 267 12.46 -8.17 8.27
C GLY A 267 13.83 -8.68 8.69
N GLY A 268 14.89 -8.20 8.05
CA GLY A 268 16.27 -8.60 8.36
C GLY A 268 16.74 -8.13 9.75
N LEU A 269 16.54 -6.84 10.06
CA LEU A 269 16.97 -6.27 11.36
C LEU A 269 16.18 -6.87 12.53
N PHE A 270 14.85 -6.96 12.40
CA PHE A 270 14.00 -7.48 13.47
C PHE A 270 14.29 -8.97 13.74
N PHE A 271 14.56 -9.75 12.67
CA PHE A 271 15.04 -11.12 12.82
C PHE A 271 16.41 -11.18 13.49
N TYR A 272 17.36 -10.32 13.13
CA TYR A 272 18.69 -10.28 13.75
C TYR A 272 18.61 -10.03 15.25
N LEU A 273 17.75 -9.10 15.67
CA LEU A 273 17.59 -8.71 17.07
C LEU A 273 16.83 -9.76 17.89
N HIS A 274 15.78 -10.37 17.35
CA HIS A 274 14.82 -11.17 18.12
C HIS A 274 14.60 -12.59 17.61
N GLY A 275 15.09 -12.93 16.41
CA GLY A 275 14.76 -14.19 15.73
C GLY A 275 15.72 -15.34 15.97
N LYS A 276 16.93 -15.09 16.50
CA LYS A 276 17.96 -16.13 16.65
C LYS A 276 17.50 -17.32 17.48
N ASN A 277 16.78 -17.07 18.56
CA ASN A 277 16.32 -18.07 19.52
C ASN A 277 14.88 -18.58 19.21
N CYS A 278 14.26 -18.14 18.13
CA CYS A 278 12.96 -18.65 17.70
C CYS A 278 13.10 -20.10 17.19
N LYS A 279 12.04 -20.92 17.43
CA LYS A 279 11.96 -22.33 16.97
C LYS A 279 11.60 -22.43 15.48
#